data_79e48ed61838b04ff06af5f2e2d15791
#
_entry.id   79e48ed61838b04ff06af5f2e2d15791
#
_cell.length_a   1.000
_cell.length_b   1.000
_cell.length_c   1.000
_cell.angle_alpha   90.00
_cell.angle_beta   90.00
_cell.angle_gamma   90.00
#
_symmetry.space_group_name_H-M   'P 1'
#
loop_
_entity.id
_entity.type
_entity.pdbx_description
1 polymer ?
#
loop_
_entity_poly.entity_id
_entity_poly.type
_entity_poly.pdbx_seq_one_letter_code
_entity_poly.pdbx_strand_id
1 'polypeptide(L)'
;LRACVGKGFMDFFNEVDADVFCIQESKLQEGQIDLDLPGYHQYWNYAEKKGYSGTAMFTKEEPISVSYGLGIEEHDHEGRVITAEFPEYYIVTCYTPNSKDGLARLDYRMTWEDAFLAYLKKLEEKKPVIFCGDLNVAHKEIDLKNPKTNRKNAGFTDEERGKFTDLLNAGFIDTWRYFYPDTEGIYSWWSYRFKAREKNAGWRIDYFCVSESLKDELESAKIHTEVFGSDHCPVELVIKK
;
A
#
# COMPACT_ATOMS: atom_id res chain seq x y z
N LEU A 1 0.86 11.34 -8.70
CA LEU A 1 1.65 12.17 -7.77
C LEU A 1 1.72 13.63 -8.20
N ARG A 2 1.96 13.95 -9.49
CA ARG A 2 2.06 15.36 -9.94
C ARG A 2 0.89 16.22 -9.51
N ALA A 3 -0.33 15.73 -9.70
CA ALA A 3 -1.52 16.45 -9.26
C ALA A 3 -1.58 16.61 -7.74
N CYS A 4 -1.16 15.62 -6.99
CA CYS A 4 -1.14 15.64 -5.53
C CYS A 4 -0.14 16.65 -4.98
N VAL A 5 1.02 16.80 -5.63
CA VAL A 5 2.02 17.82 -5.25
C VAL A 5 1.43 19.22 -5.30
N GLY A 6 0.58 19.51 -6.30
CA GLY A 6 -0.15 20.78 -6.38
C GLY A 6 -1.30 20.94 -5.38
N LYS A 7 -1.61 19.93 -4.58
CA LYS A 7 -2.75 19.87 -3.65
C LYS A 7 -2.35 19.65 -2.19
N GLY A 8 -1.15 20.05 -1.80
CA GLY A 8 -0.71 20.00 -0.42
C GLY A 8 0.13 18.79 -0.01
N PHE A 9 0.62 17.99 -0.96
CA PHE A 9 1.49 16.84 -0.68
C PHE A 9 2.68 17.21 0.20
N MET A 10 3.39 18.30 -0.17
CA MET A 10 4.60 18.70 0.57
C MET A 10 4.29 19.14 1.99
N ASP A 11 3.15 19.77 2.23
CA ASP A 11 2.73 20.17 3.58
C ASP A 11 2.56 18.95 4.47
N PHE A 12 1.84 17.94 4.00
CA PHE A 12 1.65 16.69 4.74
C PHE A 12 2.98 15.94 4.91
N PHE A 13 3.78 15.84 3.84
CA PHE A 13 5.07 15.16 3.88
C PHE A 13 5.97 15.75 4.96
N ASN A 14 6.05 17.07 5.03
CA ASN A 14 6.88 17.76 6.02
C ASN A 14 6.31 17.65 7.44
N GLU A 15 4.99 17.74 7.59
CA GLU A 15 4.31 17.63 8.88
C GLU A 15 4.48 16.26 9.51
N VAL A 16 4.27 15.21 8.74
CA VAL A 16 4.35 13.82 9.24
C VAL A 16 5.78 13.43 9.58
N ASP A 17 6.75 13.98 8.87
CA ASP A 17 8.19 13.74 9.11
C ASP A 17 8.53 12.25 9.27
N ALA A 18 8.00 11.41 8.39
CA ALA A 18 8.16 9.96 8.47
C ALA A 18 9.61 9.53 8.20
N ASP A 19 10.07 8.49 8.88
CA ASP A 19 11.37 7.87 8.59
C ASP A 19 11.38 7.20 7.20
N VAL A 20 10.25 6.62 6.80
CA VAL A 20 10.03 6.05 5.47
C VAL A 20 8.67 6.48 4.95
N PHE A 21 8.64 7.03 3.75
CA PHE A 21 7.41 7.48 3.10
C PHE A 21 7.27 6.75 1.76
N CYS A 22 6.14 6.07 1.55
CA CYS A 22 5.89 5.27 0.36
C CYS A 22 4.72 5.83 -0.44
N ILE A 23 4.84 5.75 -1.77
CA ILE A 23 3.82 6.21 -2.71
C ILE A 23 3.48 5.07 -3.66
N GLN A 24 2.20 4.89 -3.91
CA GLN A 24 1.68 3.97 -4.92
C GLN A 24 0.93 4.76 -5.98
N GLU A 25 0.86 4.20 -7.18
CA GLU A 25 0.21 4.84 -8.33
C GLU A 25 0.79 6.23 -8.63
N SER A 26 2.12 6.31 -8.71
CA SER A 26 2.79 7.57 -9.03
C SER A 26 2.42 8.11 -10.41
N LYS A 27 2.14 7.21 -11.37
CA LYS A 27 1.83 7.48 -12.78
C LYS A 27 2.91 8.29 -13.49
N LEU A 28 4.17 8.11 -13.05
CA LEU A 28 5.31 8.86 -13.54
C LEU A 28 6.27 7.98 -14.32
N GLN A 29 7.01 8.64 -15.22
CA GLN A 29 8.20 8.11 -15.86
C GLN A 29 9.42 8.88 -15.34
N GLU A 30 10.62 8.32 -15.54
CA GLU A 30 11.84 8.95 -15.11
C GLU A 30 11.95 10.39 -15.66
N GLY A 31 12.31 11.32 -14.79
CA GLY A 31 12.51 12.72 -15.15
C GLY A 31 11.24 13.57 -15.25
N GLN A 32 10.05 13.00 -15.02
CA GLN A 32 8.80 13.77 -15.10
C GLN A 32 8.50 14.62 -13.87
N ILE A 33 9.17 14.39 -12.76
CA ILE A 33 9.09 15.19 -11.56
C ILE A 33 10.45 15.29 -10.90
N ASP A 34 10.73 16.44 -10.30
CA ASP A 34 11.91 16.67 -9.48
C ASP A 34 11.41 17.12 -8.11
N LEU A 35 11.44 16.20 -7.14
CA LEU A 35 11.06 16.50 -5.76
C LEU A 35 12.31 16.79 -4.94
N ASP A 36 12.33 17.97 -4.34
CA ASP A 36 13.35 18.34 -3.37
C ASP A 36 12.91 17.87 -1.97
N LEU A 37 13.53 16.79 -1.50
CA LEU A 37 13.25 16.18 -0.20
C LEU A 37 14.54 16.14 0.63
N PRO A 38 14.95 17.27 1.22
CA PRO A 38 16.18 17.32 2.01
C PRO A 38 16.18 16.28 3.13
N GLY A 39 17.29 15.53 3.25
CA GLY A 39 17.43 14.50 4.26
C GLY A 39 16.81 13.15 3.90
N TYR A 40 16.28 13.01 2.69
CA TYR A 40 15.70 11.76 2.21
C TYR A 40 16.44 11.20 1.00
N HIS A 41 16.62 9.88 0.99
CA HIS A 41 17.01 9.11 -0.18
C HIS A 41 15.74 8.73 -0.94
N GLN A 42 15.76 8.82 -2.27
CA GLN A 42 14.59 8.57 -3.12
C GLN A 42 14.80 7.35 -3.99
N TYR A 43 13.81 6.46 -4.03
CA TYR A 43 13.80 5.26 -4.87
C TYR A 43 12.49 5.21 -5.64
N TRP A 44 12.59 5.06 -6.97
CA TRP A 44 11.44 5.10 -7.86
C TRP A 44 11.39 3.84 -8.71
N ASN A 45 10.22 3.25 -8.84
CA ASN A 45 9.96 2.13 -9.74
C ASN A 45 8.85 2.54 -10.71
N TYR A 46 9.19 2.62 -11.99
CA TYR A 46 8.30 3.11 -13.03
C TYR A 46 7.70 1.96 -13.82
N ALA A 47 6.42 2.08 -14.21
CA ALA A 47 5.81 1.16 -15.16
C ALA A 47 6.36 1.45 -16.56
N GLU A 48 6.43 0.41 -17.40
CA GLU A 48 6.80 0.58 -18.82
C GLU A 48 5.73 1.40 -19.55
N LYS A 49 4.45 1.20 -19.21
CA LYS A 49 3.35 1.97 -19.77
C LYS A 49 3.30 3.36 -19.17
N LYS A 50 3.30 4.38 -20.02
CA LYS A 50 3.25 5.80 -19.59
C LYS A 50 1.94 6.14 -18.88
N GLY A 51 2.03 6.96 -17.82
CA GLY A 51 0.86 7.44 -17.08
C GLY A 51 0.12 6.36 -16.31
N TYR A 52 0.79 5.26 -15.96
CA TYR A 52 0.19 4.08 -15.36
C TYR A 52 1.03 3.55 -14.21
N SER A 53 0.37 3.12 -13.12
CA SER A 53 1.00 2.43 -11.98
C SER A 53 2.21 3.19 -11.41
N GLY A 54 3.29 2.48 -11.03
CA GLY A 54 4.49 3.07 -10.46
C GLY A 54 4.45 3.23 -8.96
N THR A 55 5.62 3.05 -8.32
CA THR A 55 5.79 3.20 -6.86
C THR A 55 7.01 4.03 -6.55
N ALA A 56 7.06 4.60 -5.35
CA ALA A 56 8.22 5.32 -4.85
C ALA A 56 8.38 5.10 -3.35
N MET A 57 9.63 5.16 -2.89
CA MET A 57 9.97 5.07 -1.47
C MET A 57 11.01 6.14 -1.14
N PHE A 58 10.76 6.88 -0.07
CA PHE A 58 11.66 7.93 0.42
C PHE A 58 12.09 7.56 1.84
N THR A 59 13.39 7.54 2.11
CA THR A 59 13.94 7.08 3.40
C THR A 59 14.92 8.10 3.96
N LYS A 60 14.85 8.38 5.28
CA LYS A 60 15.84 9.21 5.97
C LYS A 60 17.17 8.49 6.09
N GLU A 61 17.13 7.21 6.46
CA GLU A 61 18.32 6.35 6.55
C GLU A 61 18.55 5.67 5.20
N GLU A 62 19.80 5.60 4.77
CA GLU A 62 20.15 4.87 3.55
C GLU A 62 19.99 3.36 3.80
N PRO A 63 19.18 2.65 3.02
CA PRO A 63 19.04 1.20 3.14
C PRO A 63 20.36 0.47 2.83
N ILE A 64 20.52 -0.73 3.41
CA ILE A 64 21.64 -1.63 3.08
C ILE A 64 21.56 -2.01 1.58
N SER A 65 20.34 -2.26 1.10
CA SER A 65 20.08 -2.58 -0.31
C SER A 65 18.66 -2.16 -0.68
N VAL A 66 18.42 -1.97 -1.97
CA VAL A 66 17.10 -1.72 -2.54
C VAL A 66 16.93 -2.60 -3.75
N SER A 67 15.77 -3.25 -3.86
CA SER A 67 15.42 -4.04 -5.03
C SER A 67 14.04 -3.65 -5.56
N TYR A 68 13.80 -3.94 -6.83
CA TYR A 68 12.61 -3.53 -7.56
C TYR A 68 11.91 -4.75 -8.13
N GLY A 69 10.58 -4.86 -7.92
CA GLY A 69 9.79 -5.97 -8.40
C GLY A 69 9.88 -7.21 -7.50
N LEU A 70 9.32 -8.31 -8.01
CA LEU A 70 9.27 -9.60 -7.33
C LEU A 70 10.37 -10.56 -7.80
N GLY A 71 11.15 -10.17 -8.81
CA GLY A 71 12.10 -11.06 -9.47
C GLY A 71 11.43 -12.00 -10.46
N ILE A 72 10.23 -11.68 -10.92
CA ILE A 72 9.44 -12.46 -11.88
C ILE A 72 9.07 -11.55 -13.05
N GLU A 73 9.59 -11.85 -14.24
CA GLU A 73 9.41 -11.00 -15.42
C GLU A 73 7.94 -10.65 -15.69
N GLU A 74 7.06 -11.62 -15.65
CA GLU A 74 5.62 -11.45 -15.87
C GLU A 74 5.00 -10.36 -14.98
N HIS A 75 5.52 -10.16 -13.77
CA HIS A 75 4.98 -9.26 -12.76
C HIS A 75 5.74 -7.93 -12.63
N ASP A 76 6.90 -7.78 -13.28
CA ASP A 76 7.81 -6.69 -12.98
C ASP A 76 7.82 -5.54 -14.01
N HIS A 77 6.80 -5.47 -14.89
CA HIS A 77 6.70 -4.43 -15.93
C HIS A 77 5.89 -3.19 -15.50
N GLU A 78 5.23 -3.25 -14.34
CA GLU A 78 4.27 -2.22 -13.96
C GLU A 78 4.73 -1.37 -12.76
N GLY A 79 5.99 -1.52 -12.30
CA GLY A 79 6.55 -0.70 -11.23
C GLY A 79 5.81 -0.81 -9.91
N ARG A 80 5.44 -2.02 -9.48
CA ARG A 80 4.52 -2.24 -8.35
C ARG A 80 5.16 -2.46 -7.00
N VAL A 81 6.44 -2.82 -6.96
CA VAL A 81 7.09 -3.23 -5.70
C VAL A 81 8.47 -2.62 -5.59
N ILE A 82 8.78 -2.04 -4.43
CA ILE A 82 10.14 -1.65 -4.02
C ILE A 82 10.39 -2.27 -2.65
N THR A 83 11.55 -2.91 -2.49
CA THR A 83 11.99 -3.50 -1.22
C THR A 83 13.27 -2.82 -0.76
N ALA A 84 13.26 -2.27 0.45
CA ALA A 84 14.44 -1.71 1.11
C ALA A 84 14.84 -2.60 2.28
N GLU A 85 16.13 -2.94 2.38
CA GLU A 85 16.69 -3.69 3.49
C GLU A 85 17.29 -2.76 4.52
N PHE A 86 16.83 -2.87 5.76
CA PHE A 86 17.41 -2.21 6.92
C PHE A 86 18.02 -3.25 7.86
N PRO A 87 18.83 -2.84 8.86
CA PRO A 87 19.47 -3.83 9.74
C PRO A 87 18.50 -4.78 10.43
N GLU A 88 17.33 -4.30 10.86
CA GLU A 88 16.39 -5.09 11.67
C GLU A 88 15.23 -5.69 10.89
N TYR A 89 14.94 -5.20 9.68
CA TYR A 89 13.76 -5.63 8.91
C TYR A 89 13.87 -5.17 7.45
N TYR A 90 12.99 -5.75 6.61
CA TYR A 90 12.72 -5.24 5.28
C TYR A 90 11.49 -4.34 5.30
N ILE A 91 11.49 -3.30 4.50
CA ILE A 91 10.29 -2.51 4.20
C ILE A 91 9.96 -2.68 2.73
N VAL A 92 8.73 -3.10 2.44
CA VAL A 92 8.23 -3.34 1.09
C VAL A 92 7.06 -2.41 0.83
N THR A 93 7.13 -1.57 -0.20
CA THR A 93 5.95 -0.88 -0.71
C THR A 93 5.37 -1.65 -1.89
N CYS A 94 4.06 -1.68 -1.97
CA CYS A 94 3.34 -2.50 -2.93
C CYS A 94 2.12 -1.77 -3.47
N TYR A 95 1.93 -1.87 -4.79
CA TYR A 95 0.70 -1.47 -5.46
C TYR A 95 0.12 -2.69 -6.16
N THR A 96 -0.84 -3.36 -5.50
CA THR A 96 -1.46 -4.57 -6.01
C THR A 96 -2.27 -4.28 -7.28
N PRO A 97 -2.19 -5.13 -8.32
CA PRO A 97 -2.99 -4.94 -9.52
C PRO A 97 -4.48 -4.89 -9.22
N ASN A 98 -5.17 -3.89 -9.75
CA ASN A 98 -6.62 -3.81 -9.70
C ASN A 98 -7.22 -4.88 -10.62
N SER A 99 -8.27 -5.57 -10.17
CA SER A 99 -8.95 -6.60 -10.97
C SER A 99 -9.76 -6.03 -12.14
N LYS A 100 -10.00 -4.72 -12.15
CA LYS A 100 -10.70 -3.93 -13.18
C LYS A 100 -12.20 -4.24 -13.28
N ASP A 101 -12.90 -3.39 -14.00
CA ASP A 101 -14.33 -3.54 -14.26
C ASP A 101 -14.59 -4.88 -14.95
N GLY A 102 -15.67 -5.55 -14.56
CA GLY A 102 -16.00 -6.87 -15.07
C GLY A 102 -15.00 -7.96 -14.66
N LEU A 103 -14.12 -7.65 -13.71
CA LEU A 103 -13.08 -8.57 -13.22
C LEU A 103 -12.11 -9.03 -14.32
N ALA A 104 -11.86 -8.17 -15.30
CA ALA A 104 -11.04 -8.51 -16.48
C ALA A 104 -9.62 -8.97 -16.15
N ARG A 105 -9.06 -8.54 -15.00
CA ARG A 105 -7.71 -8.93 -14.55
C ARG A 105 -7.71 -9.76 -13.27
N LEU A 106 -8.86 -10.31 -12.86
CA LEU A 106 -8.91 -11.07 -11.61
C LEU A 106 -7.96 -12.28 -11.65
N ASP A 107 -7.96 -13.05 -12.71
CA ASP A 107 -7.11 -14.25 -12.83
C ASP A 107 -5.62 -13.87 -12.76
N TYR A 108 -5.20 -12.81 -13.45
CA TYR A 108 -3.84 -12.30 -13.37
C TYR A 108 -3.50 -11.88 -11.94
N ARG A 109 -4.40 -11.15 -11.29
CA ARG A 109 -4.21 -10.69 -9.91
C ARG A 109 -4.02 -11.87 -8.95
N MET A 110 -4.75 -12.96 -9.14
CA MET A 110 -4.59 -14.14 -8.28
C MET A 110 -3.18 -14.71 -8.37
N THR A 111 -2.62 -14.81 -9.58
CA THR A 111 -1.24 -15.27 -9.76
C THR A 111 -0.23 -14.28 -9.15
N TRP A 112 -0.48 -12.98 -9.27
CA TRP A 112 0.36 -11.94 -8.69
C TRP A 112 0.34 -12.00 -7.15
N GLU A 113 -0.83 -12.20 -6.56
CA GLU A 113 -0.99 -12.33 -5.10
C GLU A 113 -0.21 -13.52 -4.55
N ASP A 114 -0.27 -14.66 -5.23
CA ASP A 114 0.47 -15.86 -4.81
C ASP A 114 1.98 -15.61 -4.90
N ALA A 115 2.44 -14.96 -5.94
CA ALA A 115 3.84 -14.58 -6.12
C ALA A 115 4.30 -13.58 -5.06
N PHE A 116 3.46 -12.62 -4.71
CA PHE A 116 3.76 -11.63 -3.67
C PHE A 116 3.90 -12.29 -2.30
N LEU A 117 2.99 -13.17 -1.92
CA LEU A 117 3.08 -13.91 -0.66
C LEU A 117 4.36 -14.75 -0.59
N ALA A 118 4.68 -15.48 -1.65
CA ALA A 118 5.91 -16.27 -1.71
C ALA A 118 7.15 -15.39 -1.57
N TYR A 119 7.16 -14.22 -2.21
CA TYR A 119 8.22 -13.23 -2.12
C TYR A 119 8.43 -12.74 -0.68
N LEU A 120 7.35 -12.34 -0.01
CA LEU A 120 7.41 -11.89 1.39
C LEU A 120 7.94 -12.98 2.32
N LYS A 121 7.48 -14.22 2.13
CA LYS A 121 7.93 -15.35 2.97
C LYS A 121 9.41 -15.66 2.76
N LYS A 122 9.91 -15.47 1.55
CA LYS A 122 11.34 -15.62 1.25
C LYS A 122 12.17 -14.54 1.95
N LEU A 123 11.70 -13.29 1.96
CA LEU A 123 12.36 -12.22 2.71
C LEU A 123 12.40 -12.54 4.21
N GLU A 124 11.31 -13.08 4.75
CA GLU A 124 11.22 -13.45 6.18
C GLU A 124 12.23 -14.50 6.62
N GLU A 125 12.78 -15.29 5.71
CA GLU A 125 13.85 -16.24 6.05
C GLU A 125 15.08 -15.55 6.63
N LYS A 126 15.28 -14.26 6.30
CA LYS A 126 16.41 -13.47 6.79
C LYS A 126 16.03 -12.49 7.89
N LYS A 127 14.96 -11.74 7.72
CA LYS A 127 14.53 -10.66 8.62
C LYS A 127 13.01 -10.50 8.59
N PRO A 128 12.42 -9.97 9.66
CA PRO A 128 11.01 -9.59 9.62
C PRO A 128 10.70 -8.61 8.49
N VAL A 129 9.46 -8.62 8.04
CA VAL A 129 8.99 -7.77 6.93
C VAL A 129 7.89 -6.83 7.40
N ILE A 130 8.01 -5.56 6.99
CA ILE A 130 6.94 -4.57 7.05
C ILE A 130 6.55 -4.33 5.60
N PHE A 131 5.28 -4.57 5.23
CA PHE A 131 4.84 -4.18 3.90
C PHE A 131 3.65 -3.24 3.97
N CYS A 132 3.58 -2.34 3.02
CA CYS A 132 2.54 -1.32 2.97
C CYS A 132 2.13 -1.03 1.55
N GLY A 133 0.98 -0.41 1.40
CA GLY A 133 0.56 0.15 0.15
C GLY A 133 -0.92 -0.05 -0.14
N ASP A 134 -1.26 0.21 -1.39
CA ASP A 134 -2.59 -0.01 -1.92
C ASP A 134 -2.71 -1.48 -2.33
N LEU A 135 -3.42 -2.24 -1.52
CA LEU A 135 -3.64 -3.68 -1.76
C LEU A 135 -4.91 -3.94 -2.58
N ASN A 136 -5.64 -2.89 -2.97
CA ASN A 136 -6.83 -2.99 -3.79
C ASN A 136 -7.85 -4.02 -3.29
N VAL A 137 -7.99 -4.14 -1.97
CA VAL A 137 -8.96 -5.03 -1.35
C VAL A 137 -9.43 -4.48 0.00
N ALA A 138 -10.73 -4.49 0.23
CA ALA A 138 -11.31 -4.36 1.56
C ALA A 138 -11.47 -5.77 2.12
N HIS A 139 -10.86 -6.07 3.25
CA HIS A 139 -10.76 -7.45 3.76
C HIS A 139 -12.10 -8.00 4.23
N LYS A 140 -12.79 -7.28 5.09
CA LYS A 140 -14.04 -7.70 5.73
C LYS A 140 -15.17 -6.72 5.44
N GLU A 141 -16.41 -7.10 5.77
CA GLU A 141 -17.57 -6.22 5.59
C GLU A 141 -17.43 -4.89 6.34
N ILE A 142 -16.72 -4.86 7.45
CA ILE A 142 -16.44 -3.65 8.23
C ILE A 142 -15.54 -2.68 7.47
N ASP A 143 -14.82 -3.14 6.46
CA ASP A 143 -13.81 -2.37 5.74
C ASP A 143 -14.34 -1.55 4.55
N LEU A 144 -15.66 -1.60 4.30
CA LEU A 144 -16.27 -0.74 3.28
C LEU A 144 -17.71 -0.41 3.66
N LYS A 145 -18.21 0.70 3.11
CA LYS A 145 -19.55 1.21 3.42
C LYS A 145 -20.67 0.30 2.92
N ASN A 146 -20.53 -0.26 1.72
CA ASN A 146 -21.59 -0.99 1.03
C ASN A 146 -21.15 -2.42 0.66
N PRO A 147 -20.92 -3.31 1.65
CA PRO A 147 -20.40 -4.65 1.37
C PRO A 147 -21.33 -5.52 0.51
N LYS A 148 -22.64 -5.47 0.74
CA LYS A 148 -23.60 -6.35 0.07
C LYS A 148 -23.63 -6.14 -1.44
N THR A 149 -23.57 -4.87 -1.90
CA THR A 149 -23.63 -4.54 -3.32
C THR A 149 -22.30 -4.71 -4.04
N ASN A 150 -21.20 -4.91 -3.31
CA ASN A 150 -19.85 -4.98 -3.86
C ASN A 150 -19.22 -6.38 -3.83
N ARG A 151 -19.95 -7.42 -3.44
CA ARG A 151 -19.41 -8.77 -3.30
C ARG A 151 -18.83 -9.36 -4.58
N LYS A 152 -19.27 -8.89 -5.74
CA LYS A 152 -18.79 -9.34 -7.06
C LYS A 152 -18.04 -8.26 -7.82
N ASN A 153 -17.69 -7.17 -7.14
CA ASN A 153 -16.95 -6.07 -7.73
C ASN A 153 -15.47 -6.11 -7.33
N ALA A 154 -14.62 -5.57 -8.21
CA ALA A 154 -13.19 -5.45 -7.93
C ALA A 154 -12.95 -4.78 -6.57
N GLY A 155 -12.08 -5.37 -5.75
CA GLY A 155 -11.75 -4.90 -4.41
C GLY A 155 -12.52 -5.59 -3.28
N PHE A 156 -13.59 -6.34 -3.59
CA PHE A 156 -14.34 -7.05 -2.54
C PHE A 156 -14.85 -8.43 -2.96
N THR A 157 -14.25 -9.02 -3.98
CA THR A 157 -14.56 -10.41 -4.37
C THR A 157 -14.08 -11.39 -3.31
N ASP A 158 -14.71 -12.56 -3.24
CA ASP A 158 -14.27 -13.60 -2.31
C ASP A 158 -12.82 -14.01 -2.58
N GLU A 159 -12.42 -14.06 -3.86
CA GLU A 159 -11.07 -14.42 -4.27
C GLU A 159 -10.03 -13.42 -3.76
N GLU A 160 -10.28 -12.12 -3.93
CA GLU A 160 -9.37 -11.06 -3.46
C GLU A 160 -9.28 -11.04 -1.94
N ARG A 161 -10.41 -11.14 -1.26
CA ARG A 161 -10.46 -11.20 0.21
C ARG A 161 -9.76 -12.44 0.73
N GLY A 162 -9.91 -13.57 0.04
CA GLY A 162 -9.23 -14.82 0.37
C GLY A 162 -7.72 -14.70 0.30
N LYS A 163 -7.17 -14.00 -0.70
CA LYS A 163 -5.72 -13.75 -0.80
C LYS A 163 -5.21 -12.89 0.35
N PHE A 164 -5.97 -11.90 0.80
CA PHE A 164 -5.58 -11.13 1.98
C PHE A 164 -5.62 -12.00 3.25
N THR A 165 -6.60 -12.87 3.39
CA THR A 165 -6.67 -13.84 4.48
C THR A 165 -5.45 -14.77 4.46
N ASP A 166 -5.01 -15.20 3.27
CA ASP A 166 -3.80 -16.03 3.12
C ASP A 166 -2.56 -15.30 3.65
N LEU A 167 -2.43 -13.99 3.40
CA LEU A 167 -1.34 -13.18 3.95
C LEU A 167 -1.37 -13.21 5.49
N LEU A 168 -2.53 -13.00 6.09
CA LEU A 168 -2.66 -13.02 7.55
C LEU A 168 -2.39 -14.41 8.13
N ASN A 169 -2.89 -15.46 7.49
CA ASN A 169 -2.65 -16.85 7.92
C ASN A 169 -1.18 -17.26 7.77
N ALA A 170 -0.45 -16.60 6.89
CA ALA A 170 0.99 -16.83 6.72
C ALA A 170 1.85 -16.16 7.80
N GLY A 171 1.25 -15.42 8.73
CA GLY A 171 1.94 -14.80 9.86
C GLY A 171 2.15 -13.30 9.75
N PHE A 172 1.29 -12.60 9.01
CA PHE A 172 1.30 -11.14 8.95
C PHE A 172 0.14 -10.54 9.74
N ILE A 173 0.35 -9.35 10.29
CA ILE A 173 -0.63 -8.61 11.08
C ILE A 173 -1.08 -7.39 10.29
N ASP A 174 -2.40 -7.22 10.12
CA ASP A 174 -3.03 -5.97 9.67
C ASP A 174 -2.98 -4.99 10.84
N THR A 175 -2.02 -4.07 10.83
CA THR A 175 -1.67 -3.27 12.01
C THR A 175 -2.78 -2.33 12.45
N TRP A 176 -3.48 -1.69 11.51
CA TRP A 176 -4.56 -0.79 11.90
C TRP A 176 -5.70 -1.56 12.57
N ARG A 177 -6.09 -2.70 11.99
CA ARG A 177 -7.17 -3.54 12.56
C ARG A 177 -6.73 -4.19 13.88
N TYR A 178 -5.45 -4.43 14.07
CA TYR A 178 -4.90 -4.90 15.34
C TYR A 178 -5.17 -3.90 16.48
N PHE A 179 -4.96 -2.60 16.23
CA PHE A 179 -5.23 -1.56 17.22
C PHE A 179 -6.73 -1.24 17.35
N TYR A 180 -7.49 -1.40 16.28
CA TYR A 180 -8.88 -0.99 16.19
C TYR A 180 -9.75 -2.14 15.65
N PRO A 181 -9.87 -3.26 16.40
CA PRO A 181 -10.50 -4.48 15.86
C PRO A 181 -11.98 -4.32 15.48
N ASP A 182 -12.70 -3.41 16.12
CA ASP A 182 -14.16 -3.24 15.92
C ASP A 182 -14.56 -1.85 15.42
N THR A 183 -13.60 -1.00 15.06
CA THR A 183 -13.88 0.37 14.62
C THR A 183 -14.45 0.37 13.20
N GLU A 184 -15.65 0.91 13.05
CA GLU A 184 -16.36 1.06 11.78
C GLU A 184 -16.19 2.45 11.19
N GLY A 185 -16.44 2.56 9.87
CA GLY A 185 -16.56 3.86 9.21
C GLY A 185 -15.25 4.59 8.97
N ILE A 186 -14.11 3.93 9.13
CA ILE A 186 -12.80 4.51 8.85
C ILE A 186 -12.24 3.84 7.60
N TYR A 187 -12.06 4.66 6.55
CA TYR A 187 -11.67 4.20 5.23
C TYR A 187 -10.45 4.96 4.75
N SER A 188 -9.80 4.45 3.69
CA SER A 188 -8.62 5.05 3.10
C SER A 188 -8.81 5.51 1.65
N TRP A 189 -9.92 5.12 1.04
CA TRP A 189 -10.24 5.45 -0.35
C TRP A 189 -11.73 5.72 -0.53
N TRP A 190 -12.06 6.70 -1.38
CA TRP A 190 -13.43 7.04 -1.78
C TRP A 190 -13.42 7.36 -3.28
N SER A 191 -14.40 6.83 -4.01
CA SER A 191 -14.56 7.20 -5.42
C SER A 191 -14.76 8.71 -5.57
N TYR A 192 -14.27 9.29 -6.65
CA TYR A 192 -14.59 10.68 -6.99
C TYR A 192 -16.05 10.86 -7.40
N ARG A 193 -16.76 9.77 -7.70
CA ARG A 193 -18.16 9.81 -8.16
C ARG A 193 -19.11 9.91 -6.97
N PHE A 194 -20.29 10.51 -7.23
CA PHE A 194 -21.43 10.53 -6.32
C PHE A 194 -21.15 11.14 -4.94
N LYS A 195 -20.17 12.04 -4.83
CA LYS A 195 -19.79 12.66 -3.54
C LYS A 195 -19.48 11.61 -2.47
N ALA A 196 -18.80 10.53 -2.86
CA ALA A 196 -18.55 9.38 -1.99
C ALA A 196 -17.81 9.77 -0.71
N ARG A 197 -16.79 10.63 -0.79
CA ARG A 197 -16.04 11.05 0.40
C ARG A 197 -16.87 11.90 1.34
N GLU A 198 -17.66 12.82 0.81
CA GLU A 198 -18.58 13.64 1.59
C GLU A 198 -19.59 12.78 2.36
N LYS A 199 -20.09 11.73 1.73
CA LYS A 199 -21.02 10.74 2.33
C LYS A 199 -20.32 9.66 3.15
N ASN A 200 -19.00 9.67 3.18
CA ASN A 200 -18.17 8.62 3.73
C ASN A 200 -18.51 7.22 3.18
N ALA A 201 -18.81 7.14 1.89
CA ALA A 201 -19.01 5.86 1.19
C ALA A 201 -17.66 5.33 0.70
N GLY A 202 -16.83 4.93 1.64
CA GLY A 202 -15.44 4.59 1.41
C GLY A 202 -15.12 3.12 1.56
N TRP A 203 -13.82 2.82 1.32
CA TRP A 203 -13.21 1.50 1.41
C TRP A 203 -11.86 1.63 2.12
N ARG A 204 -11.54 0.68 2.99
CA ARG A 204 -10.19 0.56 3.55
C ARG A 204 -9.42 -0.43 2.69
N ILE A 205 -8.57 0.09 1.83
CA ILE A 205 -7.78 -0.69 0.87
C ILE A 205 -6.27 -0.41 0.96
N ASP A 206 -5.86 0.52 1.77
CA ASP A 206 -4.46 0.86 2.02
C ASP A 206 -4.06 0.35 3.40
N TYR A 207 -2.92 -0.33 3.48
CA TYR A 207 -2.52 -1.09 4.65
C TYR A 207 -1.06 -0.89 5.02
N PHE A 208 -0.78 -1.05 6.32
CA PHE A 208 0.53 -1.48 6.82
C PHE A 208 0.36 -2.84 7.49
N CYS A 209 1.11 -3.82 7.02
CA CYS A 209 1.15 -5.14 7.62
C CYS A 209 2.57 -5.49 8.03
N VAL A 210 2.72 -6.24 9.12
CA VAL A 210 4.03 -6.61 9.64
C VAL A 210 4.10 -8.11 9.92
N SER A 211 5.31 -8.66 9.85
CA SER A 211 5.58 -10.01 10.36
C SER A 211 5.14 -10.11 11.83
N GLU A 212 4.56 -11.23 12.22
CA GLU A 212 4.08 -11.45 13.57
C GLU A 212 5.18 -11.29 14.63
N SER A 213 6.44 -11.56 14.27
CA SER A 213 7.58 -11.34 15.16
C SER A 213 7.79 -9.88 15.55
N LEU A 214 7.22 -8.93 14.84
CA LEU A 214 7.27 -7.49 15.16
C LEU A 214 6.10 -7.01 16.01
N LYS A 215 5.23 -7.90 16.45
CA LYS A 215 4.01 -7.54 17.18
C LYS A 215 4.29 -6.67 18.40
N ASP A 216 5.30 -6.99 19.18
CA ASP A 216 5.64 -6.27 20.41
C ASP A 216 6.29 -4.91 20.15
N GLU A 217 6.76 -4.66 18.93
CA GLU A 217 7.29 -3.37 18.49
C GLU A 217 6.23 -2.40 17.98
N LEU A 218 4.99 -2.84 17.79
CA LEU A 218 3.91 -1.98 17.33
C LEU A 218 3.57 -0.93 18.38
N GLU A 219 3.58 0.35 17.99
CA GLU A 219 3.27 1.46 18.89
C GLU A 219 1.93 2.11 18.56
N SER A 220 1.69 2.45 17.29
CA SER A 220 0.42 3.02 16.85
C SER A 220 0.20 2.84 15.35
N ALA A 221 -1.06 2.92 14.94
CA ALA A 221 -1.46 2.96 13.54
C ALA A 221 -2.51 4.04 13.34
N LYS A 222 -2.50 4.71 12.21
CA LYS A 222 -3.41 5.82 11.92
C LYS A 222 -3.82 5.84 10.45
N ILE A 223 -5.07 6.22 10.20
CA ILE A 223 -5.58 6.54 8.86
C ILE A 223 -5.93 8.02 8.87
N HIS A 224 -5.23 8.82 8.07
CA HIS A 224 -5.35 10.28 8.04
C HIS A 224 -6.54 10.73 7.18
N THR A 225 -7.75 10.44 7.62
CA THR A 225 -8.97 10.71 6.85
C THR A 225 -9.20 12.20 6.56
N GLU A 226 -8.56 13.09 7.33
CA GLU A 226 -8.63 14.54 7.18
C GLU A 226 -7.70 15.09 6.08
N VAL A 227 -6.83 14.27 5.52
CA VAL A 227 -5.87 14.69 4.49
C VAL A 227 -6.47 14.49 3.10
N PHE A 228 -6.51 15.57 2.32
CA PHE A 228 -7.08 15.62 0.97
C PHE A 228 -5.95 15.76 -0.07
N GLY A 229 -6.32 15.77 -1.35
CA GLY A 229 -5.38 15.92 -2.47
C GLY A 229 -5.30 14.70 -3.37
N SER A 230 -5.94 13.61 -2.98
CA SER A 230 -6.04 12.35 -3.71
C SER A 230 -7.39 11.70 -3.38
N ASP A 231 -7.79 10.70 -4.13
CA ASP A 231 -8.93 9.84 -3.80
C ASP A 231 -8.59 8.84 -2.67
N HIS A 232 -7.31 8.71 -2.33
CA HIS A 232 -6.85 8.03 -1.12
C HIS A 232 -6.46 9.05 -0.05
N CYS A 233 -6.49 8.62 1.22
CA CYS A 233 -5.81 9.33 2.29
C CYS A 233 -4.60 8.53 2.77
N PRO A 234 -3.62 9.20 3.43
CA PRO A 234 -2.43 8.49 3.92
C PRO A 234 -2.74 7.55 5.07
N VAL A 235 -2.00 6.46 5.14
CA VAL A 235 -1.99 5.54 6.29
C VAL A 235 -0.61 5.57 6.95
N GLU A 236 -0.56 5.35 8.26
CA GLU A 236 0.65 5.49 9.06
C GLU A 236 0.80 4.31 10.01
N LEU A 237 2.03 3.90 10.20
CA LEU A 237 2.43 2.94 11.23
C LEU A 237 3.60 3.54 12.02
N VAL A 238 3.55 3.44 13.36
CA VAL A 238 4.67 3.77 14.23
C VAL A 238 5.10 2.49 14.96
N ILE A 239 6.38 2.18 14.86
CA ILE A 239 6.98 1.08 15.59
C ILE A 239 8.03 1.61 16.55
N LYS A 240 8.31 0.86 17.62
CA LYS A 240 9.36 1.18 18.58
C LYS A 240 10.73 1.03 17.91
N LYS A 241 11.66 1.94 18.28
CA LYS A 241 13.06 1.86 17.83
C LYS A 241 13.90 1.02 18.77
#